data_daff05e2f4ae56654a56091838758493
#
_entry.id   daff05e2f4ae56654a56091838758493
#
_cell.length_a   1.000
_cell.length_b   1.000
_cell.length_c   1.000
_cell.angle_alpha   90.00
_cell.angle_beta   90.00
_cell.angle_gamma   90.00
#
_symmetry.space_group_name_H-M   'P 1'
#
loop_
_entity.id
_entity.type
_entity.pdbx_description
1 polymer ?
#
loop_
_entity_poly.entity_id
_entity_poly.type
_entity_poly.pdbx_seq_one_letter_code
_entity_poly.pdbx_strand_id
1 'polypeptide(L)'
;RQFTMSATFDIEAKMAYLQDILAPVTDFLTIECVQHGKFMHDTAKIDRLRECYQKYDLKPEETILVDDRIYNQYAAIESGAHPIRMRCEFTTDLPTELSWIPEFSNVQEVKDWLVQKLR
;
A
#
# COMPACT_ATOMS: atom_id res chain seq x y z
N ARG A 1 7.36 -7.65 8.30
CA ARG A 1 6.54 -8.45 7.40
C ARG A 1 6.09 -7.61 6.20
N GLN A 2 6.15 -8.16 5.02
CA GLN A 2 5.81 -7.47 3.78
C GLN A 2 4.53 -8.03 3.18
N PHE A 3 3.71 -7.13 2.63
CA PHE A 3 2.46 -7.47 1.95
C PHE A 3 2.37 -6.71 0.64
N THR A 4 1.69 -7.30 -0.35
CA THR A 4 1.12 -6.52 -1.43
C THR A 4 -0.37 -6.34 -1.15
N MET A 5 -0.92 -5.20 -1.52
CA MET A 5 -2.35 -4.95 -1.40
C MET A 5 -2.83 -4.29 -2.68
N SER A 6 -3.55 -5.04 -3.50
CA SER A 6 -4.05 -4.59 -4.79
C SER A 6 -5.56 -4.52 -4.79
N ALA A 7 -6.11 -3.39 -5.21
CA ALA A 7 -7.54 -3.27 -5.51
C ALA A 7 -7.79 -3.73 -6.95
N THR A 8 -8.81 -4.53 -7.16
CA THR A 8 -9.11 -5.11 -8.45
C THR A 8 -10.61 -5.38 -8.62
N PHE A 9 -11.09 -5.41 -9.87
CA PHE A 9 -12.46 -5.82 -10.18
C PHE A 9 -12.60 -7.34 -10.20
N ASP A 10 -11.51 -8.08 -10.37
CA ASP A 10 -11.48 -9.54 -10.40
C ASP A 10 -10.37 -10.04 -9.48
N ILE A 11 -10.75 -10.38 -8.25
CA ILE A 11 -9.81 -10.84 -7.21
C ILE A 11 -9.11 -12.13 -7.67
N GLU A 12 -9.86 -13.09 -8.22
CA GLU A 12 -9.33 -14.38 -8.59
C GLU A 12 -8.25 -14.25 -9.67
N ALA A 13 -8.52 -13.50 -10.73
CA ALA A 13 -7.57 -13.25 -11.81
C ALA A 13 -6.33 -12.49 -11.31
N LYS A 14 -6.52 -11.48 -10.46
CA LYS A 14 -5.42 -10.69 -9.91
C LYS A 14 -4.53 -11.52 -8.98
N MET A 15 -5.12 -12.35 -8.14
CA MET A 15 -4.38 -13.27 -7.27
C MET A 15 -3.53 -14.23 -8.09
N ALA A 16 -4.09 -14.85 -9.13
CA ALA A 16 -3.35 -15.75 -10.01
C ALA A 16 -2.16 -15.05 -10.68
N TYR A 17 -2.39 -13.84 -11.19
CA TYR A 17 -1.34 -13.03 -11.82
C TYR A 17 -0.21 -12.68 -10.83
N LEU A 18 -0.57 -12.20 -9.64
CA LEU A 18 0.43 -11.82 -8.63
C LEU A 18 1.20 -13.02 -8.11
N GLN A 19 0.54 -14.16 -7.90
CA GLN A 19 1.20 -15.38 -7.48
C GLN A 19 2.22 -15.86 -8.51
N ASP A 20 1.90 -15.68 -9.80
CA ASP A 20 2.82 -16.05 -10.87
C ASP A 20 4.05 -15.14 -10.92
N ILE A 21 3.86 -13.82 -10.98
CA ILE A 21 4.98 -12.88 -11.11
C ILE A 21 5.81 -12.74 -9.84
N LEU A 22 5.23 -12.99 -8.67
CA LEU A 22 5.90 -12.88 -7.37
C LEU A 22 6.37 -14.23 -6.83
N ALA A 23 6.22 -15.31 -7.59
CA ALA A 23 6.62 -16.66 -7.18
C ALA A 23 8.01 -16.73 -6.54
N PRO A 24 9.06 -16.04 -7.07
CA PRO A 24 10.38 -16.09 -6.45
C PRO A 24 10.48 -15.51 -5.04
N VAL A 25 9.51 -14.70 -4.60
CA VAL A 25 9.55 -13.99 -3.31
C VAL A 25 8.37 -14.32 -2.40
N THR A 26 7.57 -15.33 -2.74
CA THR A 26 6.38 -15.68 -1.95
C THR A 26 6.68 -16.15 -0.53
N ASP A 27 7.91 -16.61 -0.27
CA ASP A 27 8.31 -16.98 1.09
C ASP A 27 8.45 -15.76 2.02
N PHE A 28 8.61 -14.57 1.46
CA PHE A 28 8.84 -13.32 2.19
C PHE A 28 7.69 -12.35 2.09
N LEU A 29 6.74 -12.60 1.19
CA LEU A 29 5.70 -11.65 0.80
C LEU A 29 4.32 -12.28 0.88
N THR A 30 3.44 -11.66 1.64
CA THR A 30 2.03 -12.04 1.67
C THR A 30 1.25 -11.23 0.64
N ILE A 31 0.45 -11.89 -0.18
CA ILE A 31 -0.35 -11.24 -1.22
C ILE A 31 -1.78 -11.08 -0.71
N GLU A 32 -2.24 -9.83 -0.69
CA GLU A 32 -3.61 -9.48 -0.36
C GLU A 32 -4.24 -8.76 -1.55
N CYS A 33 -5.48 -9.10 -1.85
CA CYS A 33 -6.28 -8.39 -2.85
C CYS A 33 -7.59 -7.95 -2.23
N VAL A 34 -8.12 -6.84 -2.72
CA VAL A 34 -9.38 -6.30 -2.25
C VAL A 34 -10.26 -5.96 -3.47
N GLN A 35 -11.56 -6.21 -3.32
CA GLN A 35 -12.53 -5.89 -4.37
C GLN A 35 -12.59 -4.38 -4.59
N HIS A 36 -12.38 -3.96 -5.82
CA HIS A 36 -12.51 -2.54 -6.18
C HIS A 36 -13.98 -2.13 -6.12
N GLY A 37 -14.26 -1.00 -5.48
CA GLY A 37 -15.61 -0.44 -5.46
C GLY A 37 -16.00 0.26 -6.75
N LYS A 38 -17.22 0.77 -6.78
CA LYS A 38 -17.77 1.47 -7.96
C LYS A 38 -17.19 2.85 -8.18
N PHE A 39 -16.60 3.45 -7.14
CA PHE A 39 -16.15 4.85 -7.16
C PHE A 39 -14.65 4.94 -6.96
N MET A 40 -14.04 5.99 -7.51
CA MET A 40 -12.61 6.24 -7.39
C MET A 40 -12.12 6.48 -5.95
N HIS A 41 -13.02 6.81 -5.03
CA HIS A 41 -12.71 7.08 -3.62
C HIS A 41 -13.20 5.93 -2.73
N ASP A 42 -12.88 4.75 -3.13
CA ASP A 42 -13.25 3.51 -2.49
C ASP A 42 -12.51 3.33 -1.16
N THR A 43 -13.23 2.96 -0.12
CA THR A 43 -12.69 2.69 1.22
C THR A 43 -12.22 1.26 1.42
N ALA A 44 -12.22 0.45 0.35
CA ALA A 44 -11.90 -0.96 0.44
C ALA A 44 -10.52 -1.23 1.05
N LYS A 45 -9.53 -0.39 0.74
CA LYS A 45 -8.20 -0.56 1.35
C LYS A 45 -8.17 -0.19 2.83
N ILE A 46 -9.01 0.74 3.28
CA ILE A 46 -9.13 1.06 4.71
C ILE A 46 -9.59 -0.17 5.48
N ASP A 47 -10.69 -0.76 5.03
CA ASP A 47 -11.26 -1.93 5.67
C ASP A 47 -10.31 -3.12 5.63
N ARG A 48 -9.66 -3.35 4.49
CA ARG A 48 -8.69 -4.43 4.35
C ARG A 48 -7.46 -4.22 5.24
N LEU A 49 -6.97 -3.00 5.35
CA LEU A 49 -5.87 -2.70 6.27
C LEU A 49 -6.24 -3.02 7.71
N ARG A 50 -7.44 -2.62 8.13
CA ARG A 50 -7.95 -2.94 9.47
C ARG A 50 -8.09 -4.45 9.69
N GLU A 51 -8.56 -5.18 8.70
CA GLU A 51 -8.61 -6.64 8.76
C GLU A 51 -7.20 -7.26 8.88
N CYS A 52 -6.23 -6.75 8.14
CA CYS A 52 -4.85 -7.21 8.19
C CYS A 52 -4.20 -6.96 9.55
N TYR A 53 -4.50 -5.83 10.18
CA TYR A 53 -3.99 -5.55 11.52
C TYR A 53 -4.41 -6.64 12.51
N GLN A 54 -5.66 -7.08 12.44
CA GLN A 54 -6.18 -8.13 13.30
C GLN A 54 -5.66 -9.52 12.88
N LYS A 55 -5.72 -9.81 11.60
CA LYS A 55 -5.36 -11.13 11.06
C LYS A 55 -3.89 -11.49 11.31
N TYR A 56 -2.99 -10.50 11.23
CA TYR A 56 -1.56 -10.70 11.33
C TYR A 56 -0.95 -10.12 12.60
N ASP A 57 -1.77 -9.67 13.53
CA ASP A 57 -1.34 -9.02 14.78
C ASP A 57 -0.37 -7.86 14.52
N LEU A 58 -0.77 -6.94 13.66
CA LEU A 58 0.03 -5.78 13.30
C LEU A 58 -0.44 -4.54 14.06
N LYS A 59 0.52 -3.71 14.44
CA LYS A 59 0.23 -2.40 15.02
C LYS A 59 0.14 -1.36 13.90
N PRO A 60 -0.97 -0.61 13.81
CA PRO A 60 -1.10 0.42 12.79
C PRO A 60 0.05 1.43 12.79
N GLU A 61 0.48 1.87 13.97
CA GLU A 61 1.56 2.84 14.14
C GLU A 61 2.95 2.31 13.71
N GLU A 62 3.07 1.00 13.51
CA GLU A 62 4.29 0.36 13.01
C GLU A 62 4.13 -0.12 11.57
N THR A 63 3.04 0.26 10.91
CA THR A 63 2.70 -0.17 9.55
C THR A 63 2.89 0.97 8.57
N ILE A 64 3.47 0.66 7.41
CA ILE A 64 3.72 1.61 6.34
C ILE A 64 2.95 1.15 5.10
N LEU A 65 2.22 2.06 4.47
CA LEU A 65 1.59 1.82 3.18
C LEU A 65 2.29 2.64 2.10
N VAL A 66 2.89 1.95 1.14
CA VAL A 66 3.51 2.57 -0.03
C VAL A 66 2.54 2.46 -1.20
N ASP A 67 2.09 3.57 -1.73
CA ASP A 67 1.10 3.59 -2.82
C ASP A 67 1.26 4.86 -3.66
N ASP A 68 0.75 4.82 -4.89
CA ASP A 68 0.82 5.94 -5.82
C ASP A 68 -0.43 6.84 -5.80
N ARG A 69 -1.57 6.33 -5.36
CA ARG A 69 -2.86 7.01 -5.42
C ARG A 69 -3.11 7.87 -4.19
N ILE A 70 -3.63 9.09 -4.41
CA ILE A 70 -3.95 10.02 -3.31
C ILE A 70 -4.97 9.43 -2.35
N TYR A 71 -6.02 8.80 -2.86
CA TYR A 71 -7.04 8.22 -1.97
C TYR A 71 -6.49 7.09 -1.08
N ASN A 72 -5.44 6.40 -1.51
CA ASN A 72 -4.78 5.39 -0.69
C ASN A 72 -3.85 6.01 0.37
N GLN A 73 -3.37 7.23 0.15
CA GLN A 73 -2.68 7.99 1.21
C GLN A 73 -3.67 8.34 2.34
N TYR A 74 -4.86 8.81 1.99
CA TYR A 74 -5.92 9.01 2.98
C TYR A 74 -6.31 7.71 3.69
N ALA A 75 -6.36 6.59 2.95
CA ALA A 75 -6.66 5.28 3.53
C ALA A 75 -5.61 4.88 4.57
N ALA A 76 -4.34 5.11 4.30
CA ALA A 76 -3.27 4.85 5.26
C ALA A 76 -3.46 5.67 6.52
N ILE A 77 -3.65 6.98 6.38
CA ILE A 77 -3.83 7.90 7.51
C ILE A 77 -5.04 7.49 8.35
N GLU A 78 -6.18 7.27 7.72
CA GLU A 78 -7.42 6.94 8.42
C GLU A 78 -7.35 5.59 9.14
N SER A 79 -6.62 4.63 8.60
CA SER A 79 -6.41 3.33 9.24
C SER A 79 -5.30 3.33 10.29
N GLY A 80 -4.58 4.45 10.46
CA GLY A 80 -3.51 4.59 11.44
C GLY A 80 -2.11 4.23 10.95
N ALA A 81 -1.95 3.87 9.67
CA ALA A 81 -0.66 3.54 9.08
C ALA A 81 0.08 4.81 8.63
N HIS A 82 1.37 4.66 8.34
CA HIS A 82 2.20 5.74 7.81
C HIS A 82 2.18 5.71 6.28
N PRO A 83 1.72 6.78 5.62
CA PRO A 83 1.70 6.83 4.17
C PRO A 83 3.09 7.15 3.60
N ILE A 84 3.44 6.48 2.51
CA ILE A 84 4.56 6.84 1.65
C ILE A 84 4.02 6.87 0.24
N ARG A 85 4.34 7.92 -0.50
CA ARG A 85 3.88 8.05 -1.87
C ARG A 85 4.95 7.69 -2.88
N MET A 86 4.57 6.82 -3.81
CA MET A 86 5.37 6.51 -4.98
C MET A 86 4.90 7.38 -6.15
N ARG A 87 5.78 8.17 -6.74
CA ARG A 87 5.46 8.95 -7.93
C ARG A 87 5.79 8.17 -9.21
N CYS A 88 4.92 8.32 -10.21
CA CYS A 88 5.15 7.86 -11.57
C CYS A 88 4.61 8.91 -12.54
N GLU A 89 4.79 8.71 -13.84
CA GLU A 89 4.36 9.71 -14.84
C GLU A 89 2.86 10.02 -14.83
N PHE A 90 2.04 9.12 -14.27
CA PHE A 90 0.58 9.28 -14.21
C PHE A 90 0.08 9.85 -12.89
N THR A 91 0.96 10.10 -11.91
CA THR A 91 0.53 10.64 -10.62
C THR A 91 0.38 12.14 -10.67
N THR A 92 -0.60 12.66 -9.95
CA THR A 92 -0.80 14.09 -9.74
C THR A 92 -0.10 14.53 -8.46
N ASP A 93 0.11 15.84 -8.30
CA ASP A 93 0.68 16.39 -7.09
C ASP A 93 -0.23 16.14 -5.88
N LEU A 94 0.39 15.96 -4.71
CA LEU A 94 -0.35 15.85 -3.46
C LEU A 94 -1.04 17.17 -3.13
N PRO A 95 -2.27 17.11 -2.57
CA PRO A 95 -2.88 18.34 -2.04
C PRO A 95 -2.04 18.89 -0.89
N THR A 96 -2.22 20.20 -0.61
CA THR A 96 -1.43 20.91 0.40
C THR A 96 -1.45 20.23 1.77
N GLU A 97 -2.61 19.72 2.20
CA GLU A 97 -2.76 19.05 3.49
C GLU A 97 -2.01 17.71 3.58
N LEU A 98 -1.58 17.15 2.45
CA LEU A 98 -0.79 15.93 2.39
C LEU A 98 0.67 16.17 1.99
N SER A 99 1.11 17.41 1.90
CA SER A 99 2.47 17.75 1.45
C SER A 99 3.57 17.23 2.38
N TRP A 100 3.23 16.84 3.61
CA TRP A 100 4.16 16.26 4.57
C TRP A 100 4.50 14.79 4.28
N ILE A 101 3.75 14.13 3.39
CA ILE A 101 3.96 12.72 3.07
C ILE A 101 5.26 12.56 2.28
N PRO A 102 6.15 11.63 2.69
CA PRO A 102 7.36 11.35 1.91
C PRO A 102 7.01 10.83 0.51
N GLU A 103 7.63 11.40 -0.52
CA GLU A 103 7.47 11.00 -1.90
C GLU A 103 8.77 10.49 -2.48
N PHE A 104 8.70 9.42 -3.26
CA PHE A 104 9.85 8.81 -3.92
C PHE A 104 9.51 8.41 -5.35
N SER A 105 10.51 8.37 -6.22
CA SER A 105 10.34 8.07 -7.65
C SER A 105 10.57 6.60 -7.98
N ASN A 106 11.19 5.83 -7.06
CA ASN A 106 11.46 4.41 -7.28
C ASN A 106 11.60 3.67 -5.95
N VAL A 107 11.56 2.34 -6.05
CA VAL A 107 11.60 1.45 -4.88
C VAL A 107 12.93 1.53 -4.14
N GLN A 108 14.04 1.76 -4.85
CA GLN A 108 15.36 1.86 -4.22
C GLN A 108 15.43 3.05 -3.26
N GLU A 109 14.86 4.19 -3.64
CA GLU A 109 14.79 5.36 -2.77
C GLU A 109 13.98 5.10 -1.51
N VAL A 110 12.86 4.40 -1.63
CA VAL A 110 12.03 3.99 -0.48
C VAL A 110 12.83 3.08 0.45
N LYS A 111 13.51 2.10 -0.11
CA LYS A 111 14.35 1.18 0.64
C LYS A 111 15.45 1.91 1.43
N ASP A 112 16.16 2.81 0.77
CA ASP A 112 17.25 3.57 1.38
C ASP A 112 16.72 4.45 2.53
N TRP A 113 15.59 5.09 2.34
CA TRP A 113 14.94 5.89 3.36
C TRP A 113 14.52 5.06 4.57
N LEU A 114 13.91 3.88 4.32
CA LEU A 114 13.50 2.98 5.40
C LEU A 114 14.69 2.46 6.20
N VAL A 115 15.79 2.09 5.54
CA VAL A 115 17.02 1.64 6.22
C VAL A 115 17.54 2.73 7.15
N GLN A 116 17.54 3.99 6.73
CA GLN A 116 17.96 5.11 7.56
C GLN A 116 17.04 5.31 8.76
N LYS A 117 15.74 5.20 8.58
CA LYS A 117 14.76 5.41 9.65
C LYS A 117 14.78 4.31 10.70
N LEU A 118 15.14 3.08 10.32
CA LEU A 118 15.16 1.92 11.21
C LEU A 118 16.50 1.74 11.95
N ARG A 119 17.46 2.59 11.68
CA ARG A 119 18.74 2.57 12.38
C ARG A 119 18.69 3.27 13.73
#